data_09ed07048103e0056d217d47aa5bb08d
#
_entry.id   09ed07048103e0056d217d47aa5bb08d
#
_cell.length_a   1.000
_cell.length_b   1.000
_cell.length_c   1.000
_cell.angle_alpha   90.00
_cell.angle_beta   90.00
_cell.angle_gamma   90.00
#
_symmetry.space_group_name_H-M   'P 1'
#
loop_
_entity.id
_entity.type
_entity.pdbx_description
1 polymer ?
#
loop_
_entity_poly.entity_id
_entity_poly.type
_entity_poly.pdbx_seq_one_letter_code
_entity_poly.pdbx_strand_id
1 'polypeptide(L)'
;MDHVIPKHVSSQISKRCLRCYDEQQWYGESFLFDYIGDSDVNGYKILEIGCAEAGLMKFYQQKGAVCSGLELSDERYNNAILLDNGNLIHLFQADICNPDSYNDEITGQYNTIILRDVIEHIPDQELALRNIHTILKPGGKLFISFPPKYCAYAGHQQTVPTIMGKLPYLHLMPNSIYIFYLKMIGCSEKKIKYLLDTKKTRISIQKMRNLIQKIGYSISKESNWFIRPAYSFRFGLPKIINPFSRIPILNEIFCNGVLFLLKKEEA
;
A
#
# COMPACT_ATOMS: atom_id res chain seq x y z
N MET A 1 11.51 19.96 -8.52
CA MET A 1 12.90 20.08 -7.97
C MET A 1 13.53 18.72 -8.12
N ASP A 2 14.57 18.62 -8.94
CA ASP A 2 15.28 17.34 -9.14
C ASP A 2 15.96 16.94 -7.84
N HIS A 3 15.40 15.94 -7.14
CA HIS A 3 16.05 15.36 -5.99
C HIS A 3 17.24 14.53 -6.44
N VAL A 4 18.40 15.16 -6.45
CA VAL A 4 19.66 14.47 -6.72
C VAL A 4 19.98 13.61 -5.48
N ILE A 5 19.62 12.34 -5.53
CA ILE A 5 20.14 11.35 -4.57
C ILE A 5 21.68 11.37 -4.70
N PRO A 6 22.41 11.58 -3.60
CA PRO A 6 23.87 11.64 -3.66
C PRO A 6 24.46 10.40 -4.32
N LYS A 7 25.48 10.58 -5.17
CA LYS A 7 26.08 9.47 -5.94
C LYS A 7 26.55 8.29 -5.05
N HIS A 8 27.04 8.57 -3.86
CA HIS A 8 27.46 7.54 -2.91
C HIS A 8 26.28 6.71 -2.38
N VAL A 9 25.09 7.29 -2.24
CA VAL A 9 23.86 6.59 -1.83
C VAL A 9 23.34 5.77 -3.02
N SER A 10 23.26 6.37 -4.21
CA SER A 10 22.74 5.69 -5.40
C SER A 10 23.58 4.48 -5.82
N SER A 11 24.90 4.44 -5.48
CA SER A 11 25.76 3.29 -5.74
C SER A 11 25.51 2.09 -4.80
N GLN A 12 24.90 2.32 -3.63
CA GLN A 12 24.61 1.28 -2.63
C GLN A 12 23.21 0.68 -2.79
N ILE A 13 22.35 1.32 -3.57
CA ILE A 13 20.93 0.97 -3.70
C ILE A 13 20.64 0.41 -5.09
N SER A 14 19.83 -0.63 -5.17
CA SER A 14 19.46 -1.23 -6.46
C SER A 14 18.63 -0.26 -7.32
N LYS A 15 18.79 -0.37 -8.66
CA LYS A 15 17.96 0.41 -9.61
C LYS A 15 16.45 0.20 -9.39
N ARG A 16 16.04 -0.99 -8.92
CA ARG A 16 14.65 -1.29 -8.60
C ARG A 16 14.16 -0.47 -7.40
N CYS A 17 14.97 -0.38 -6.36
CA CYS A 17 14.67 0.42 -5.17
C CYS A 17 14.52 1.90 -5.52
N LEU A 18 15.47 2.47 -6.27
CA LEU A 18 15.39 3.86 -6.75
C LEU A 18 14.12 4.11 -7.54
N ARG A 19 13.77 3.21 -8.47
CA ARG A 19 12.51 3.32 -9.23
C ARG A 19 11.28 3.25 -8.34
N CYS A 20 11.28 2.44 -7.27
CA CYS A 20 10.17 2.38 -6.32
C CYS A 20 10.04 3.69 -5.53
N TYR A 21 11.17 4.24 -5.09
CA TYR A 21 11.22 5.54 -4.42
C TYR A 21 10.68 6.68 -5.31
N ASP A 22 11.11 6.74 -6.58
CA ASP A 22 10.62 7.73 -7.54
C ASP A 22 9.12 7.57 -7.82
N GLU A 23 8.64 6.31 -7.95
CA GLU A 23 7.20 6.04 -8.11
C GLU A 23 6.39 6.52 -6.92
N GLN A 24 6.90 6.34 -5.71
CA GLN A 24 6.22 6.77 -4.48
C GLN A 24 6.11 8.29 -4.42
N GLN A 25 7.16 9.04 -4.75
CA GLN A 25 7.13 10.50 -4.83
C GLN A 25 6.15 10.97 -5.93
N TRP A 26 6.26 10.39 -7.13
CA TRP A 26 5.37 10.70 -8.24
C TRP A 26 3.90 10.44 -7.86
N TYR A 27 3.62 9.35 -7.17
CA TYR A 27 2.26 9.01 -6.75
C TYR A 27 1.70 10.02 -5.75
N GLY A 28 2.52 10.50 -4.83
CA GLY A 28 2.20 11.60 -3.92
C GLY A 28 1.82 12.87 -4.67
N GLU A 29 2.71 13.30 -5.57
CA GLU A 29 2.58 14.55 -6.32
C GLU A 29 1.46 14.52 -7.35
N SER A 30 1.38 13.45 -8.15
CA SER A 30 0.48 13.40 -9.32
C SER A 30 -0.91 12.87 -9.02
N PHE A 31 -1.15 12.39 -7.79
CA PHE A 31 -2.43 11.77 -7.49
C PHE A 31 -2.86 11.85 -6.02
N LEU A 32 -2.05 11.35 -5.07
CA LEU A 32 -2.55 11.08 -3.73
C LEU A 32 -2.85 12.35 -2.94
N PHE A 33 -2.03 13.37 -3.09
CA PHE A 33 -2.23 14.65 -2.41
C PHE A 33 -3.60 15.24 -2.71
N ASP A 34 -3.95 15.34 -3.99
CA ASP A 34 -5.27 15.83 -4.44
C ASP A 34 -6.40 14.86 -4.05
N TYR A 35 -6.12 13.55 -4.03
CA TYR A 35 -7.12 12.56 -3.67
C TYR A 35 -7.53 12.66 -2.20
N ILE A 36 -6.57 12.88 -1.28
CA ILE A 36 -6.82 13.12 0.15
C ILE A 36 -7.50 14.47 0.37
N GLY A 37 -7.18 15.46 -0.46
CA GLY A 37 -7.85 16.77 -0.50
C GLY A 37 -7.48 17.68 0.65
N ASP A 38 -6.27 17.57 1.21
CA ASP A 38 -5.72 18.55 2.11
C ASP A 38 -5.09 19.70 1.31
N SER A 39 -5.52 20.94 1.57
CA SER A 39 -4.97 22.12 0.88
C SER A 39 -3.60 22.52 1.41
N ASP A 40 -3.34 22.27 2.68
CA ASP A 40 -2.08 22.50 3.38
C ASP A 40 -1.83 21.37 4.37
N VAL A 41 -0.60 20.87 4.39
CA VAL A 41 -0.15 19.82 5.32
C VAL A 41 1.00 20.28 6.20
N ASN A 42 1.32 21.58 6.20
CA ASN A 42 2.38 22.12 7.02
C ASN A 42 2.12 21.83 8.52
N GLY A 43 3.08 21.17 9.17
CA GLY A 43 2.97 20.73 10.55
C GLY A 43 2.02 19.53 10.78
N TYR A 44 1.36 18.99 9.75
CA TYR A 44 0.58 17.75 9.89
C TYR A 44 1.48 16.57 10.19
N LYS A 45 1.08 15.75 11.13
CA LYS A 45 1.72 14.45 11.37
C LYS A 45 1.13 13.40 10.43
N ILE A 46 1.95 12.86 9.55
CA ILE A 46 1.56 11.86 8.55
C ILE A 46 2.38 10.58 8.76
N LEU A 47 1.71 9.44 8.79
CA LEU A 47 2.32 8.12 8.89
C LEU A 47 2.02 7.29 7.64
N GLU A 48 3.03 6.69 7.02
CA GLU A 48 2.84 5.63 6.05
C GLU A 48 3.18 4.27 6.66
N ILE A 49 2.22 3.33 6.63
CA ILE A 49 2.41 1.95 7.07
C ILE A 49 2.77 1.11 5.85
N GLY A 50 3.90 0.37 5.94
CA GLY A 50 4.53 -0.27 4.80
C GLY A 50 5.17 0.76 3.87
N CYS A 51 5.91 1.71 4.42
CA CYS A 51 6.48 2.84 3.69
C CYS A 51 7.56 2.45 2.67
N ALA A 52 8.03 1.20 2.74
CA ALA A 52 9.05 0.67 1.84
C ALA A 52 10.29 1.59 1.79
N GLU A 53 10.56 2.23 0.65
CA GLU A 53 11.67 3.14 0.44
C GLU A 53 11.40 4.59 0.93
N ALA A 54 10.23 4.85 1.52
CA ALA A 54 9.77 6.13 2.09
C ALA A 54 9.72 7.32 1.12
N GLY A 55 9.66 7.08 -0.19
CA GLY A 55 9.58 8.15 -1.19
C GLY A 55 8.30 8.99 -1.08
N LEU A 56 7.18 8.40 -0.66
CA LEU A 56 5.94 9.13 -0.43
C LEU A 56 6.04 10.04 0.80
N MET A 57 6.68 9.57 1.87
CA MET A 57 6.94 10.39 3.05
C MET A 57 7.89 11.55 2.73
N LYS A 58 8.87 11.33 1.85
CA LYS A 58 9.74 12.40 1.38
C LYS A 58 8.96 13.50 0.66
N PHE A 59 8.01 13.15 -0.19
CA PHE A 59 7.12 14.10 -0.86
C PHE A 59 6.32 14.96 0.15
N TYR A 60 5.71 14.33 1.16
CA TYR A 60 4.95 15.06 2.17
C TYR A 60 5.85 15.92 3.09
N GLN A 61 7.03 15.42 3.42
CA GLN A 61 8.03 16.18 4.19
C GLN A 61 8.42 17.48 3.48
N GLN A 62 8.56 17.45 2.16
CA GLN A 62 8.86 18.65 1.36
C GLN A 62 7.72 19.68 1.33
N LYS A 63 6.50 19.24 1.63
CA LYS A 63 5.33 20.10 1.81
C LYS A 63 5.17 20.61 3.26
N GLY A 64 6.17 20.36 4.13
CA GLY A 64 6.18 20.84 5.52
C GLY A 64 5.51 19.89 6.51
N ALA A 65 5.09 18.69 6.12
CA ALA A 65 4.55 17.70 7.05
C ALA A 65 5.65 17.08 7.92
N VAL A 66 5.27 16.69 9.13
CA VAL A 66 6.07 15.86 10.03
C VAL A 66 5.77 14.40 9.70
N CYS A 67 6.71 13.74 9.03
CA CYS A 67 6.49 12.43 8.44
C CYS A 67 7.09 11.29 9.27
N SER A 68 6.36 10.19 9.33
CA SER A 68 6.82 8.92 9.90
C SER A 68 6.55 7.78 8.92
N GLY A 69 7.40 6.76 8.94
CA GLY A 69 7.26 5.55 8.15
C GLY A 69 7.42 4.31 9.01
N LEU A 70 6.50 3.34 8.85
CA LEU A 70 6.58 2.05 9.49
C LEU A 70 6.78 0.98 8.42
N GLU A 71 7.86 0.20 8.54
CA GLU A 71 8.22 -0.86 7.57
C GLU A 71 8.64 -2.12 8.32
N LEU A 72 8.14 -3.27 7.87
CA LEU A 72 8.44 -4.56 8.49
C LEU A 72 9.71 -5.22 7.92
N SER A 73 10.03 -4.95 6.65
CA SER A 73 11.16 -5.57 5.95
C SER A 73 12.48 -4.87 6.30
N ASP A 74 13.43 -5.61 6.85
CA ASP A 74 14.80 -5.11 7.15
C ASP A 74 15.46 -4.44 5.95
N GLU A 75 15.38 -5.09 4.77
CA GLU A 75 15.98 -4.58 3.53
C GLU A 75 15.39 -3.23 3.14
N ARG A 76 14.05 -3.10 3.18
CA ARG A 76 13.36 -1.87 2.79
C ARG A 76 13.54 -0.77 3.80
N TYR A 77 13.48 -1.10 5.09
CA TYR A 77 13.75 -0.16 6.17
C TYR A 77 15.15 0.44 6.05
N ASN A 78 16.18 -0.39 5.84
CA ASN A 78 17.54 0.08 5.64
C ASN A 78 17.70 0.93 4.37
N ASN A 79 17.01 0.59 3.28
CA ASN A 79 16.98 1.42 2.08
C ASN A 79 16.32 2.78 2.34
N ALA A 80 15.24 2.81 3.11
CA ALA A 80 14.57 4.06 3.49
C ALA A 80 15.49 4.98 4.30
N ILE A 81 16.23 4.44 5.28
CA ILE A 81 17.23 5.20 6.06
C ILE A 81 18.31 5.78 5.13
N LEU A 82 18.82 4.99 4.19
CA LEU A 82 19.84 5.47 3.24
C LEU A 82 19.32 6.57 2.32
N LEU A 83 18.03 6.50 1.93
CA LEU A 83 17.39 7.47 1.04
C LEU A 83 16.92 8.74 1.78
N ASP A 84 16.61 8.63 3.09
CA ASP A 84 16.32 9.78 3.93
C ASP A 84 17.61 10.49 4.38
N ASN A 85 18.36 10.97 3.41
CA ASN A 85 19.59 11.70 3.63
C ASN A 85 19.33 13.00 4.40
N GLY A 86 19.45 12.96 5.71
CA GLY A 86 19.17 14.07 6.63
C GLY A 86 18.29 13.69 7.81
N ASN A 87 17.83 12.44 7.90
CA ASN A 87 17.00 11.91 9.00
C ASN A 87 15.76 12.80 9.28
N LEU A 88 15.07 13.20 8.21
CA LEU A 88 13.90 14.09 8.27
C LEU A 88 12.58 13.31 8.45
N ILE A 89 12.63 11.98 8.29
CA ILE A 89 11.49 11.09 8.44
C ILE A 89 11.74 10.19 9.65
N HIS A 90 10.77 10.10 10.55
CA HIS A 90 10.82 9.16 11.67
C HIS A 90 10.49 7.76 11.20
N LEU A 91 11.51 6.91 11.02
CA LEU A 91 11.36 5.55 10.51
C LEU A 91 11.31 4.54 11.67
N PHE A 92 10.31 3.65 11.65
CA PHE A 92 10.14 2.56 12.60
C PHE A 92 10.24 1.22 11.88
N GLN A 93 11.11 0.32 12.35
CA GLN A 93 11.10 -1.06 11.92
C GLN A 93 10.13 -1.84 12.82
N ALA A 94 8.87 -1.99 12.38
CA ALA A 94 7.80 -2.46 13.24
C ALA A 94 6.70 -3.19 12.46
N ASP A 95 5.87 -3.96 13.19
CA ASP A 95 4.66 -4.61 12.71
C ASP A 95 3.43 -3.90 13.24
N ILE A 96 2.57 -3.39 12.38
CA ILE A 96 1.32 -2.72 12.77
C ILE A 96 0.39 -3.63 13.59
N CYS A 97 0.51 -4.96 13.45
CA CYS A 97 -0.23 -5.92 14.25
C CYS A 97 0.37 -6.15 15.65
N ASN A 98 1.57 -5.65 15.92
CA ASN A 98 2.24 -5.78 17.21
C ASN A 98 2.53 -4.40 17.82
N PRO A 99 1.63 -3.83 18.65
CA PRO A 99 1.83 -2.52 19.29
C PRO A 99 3.13 -2.40 20.10
N ASP A 100 3.63 -3.50 20.67
CA ASP A 100 4.89 -3.48 21.43
C ASP A 100 6.12 -3.24 20.55
N SER A 101 5.99 -3.38 19.22
CA SER A 101 7.06 -3.12 18.26
C SER A 101 7.20 -1.64 17.88
N TYR A 102 6.25 -0.79 18.25
CA TYR A 102 6.32 0.65 18.08
C TYR A 102 5.92 1.36 19.37
N ASN A 103 6.46 2.55 19.54
CA ASN A 103 6.38 3.29 20.78
C ASN A 103 4.95 3.82 21.04
N ASP A 104 4.48 3.77 22.28
CA ASP A 104 3.19 4.31 22.73
C ASP A 104 3.03 5.81 22.41
N GLU A 105 4.14 6.54 22.25
CA GLU A 105 4.17 7.95 21.90
C GLU A 105 3.48 8.27 20.56
N ILE A 106 3.30 7.28 19.68
CA ILE A 106 2.61 7.49 18.39
C ILE A 106 1.09 7.42 18.49
N THR A 107 0.53 6.91 19.59
CA THR A 107 -0.91 6.72 19.76
C THR A 107 -1.66 8.06 19.78
N GLY A 108 -2.72 8.15 18.94
CA GLY A 108 -3.56 9.34 18.85
C GLY A 108 -2.87 10.58 18.25
N GLN A 109 -1.76 10.41 17.56
CA GLN A 109 -0.90 11.52 17.13
C GLN A 109 -1.08 11.95 15.67
N TYR A 110 -1.48 11.06 14.76
CA TYR A 110 -1.43 11.34 13.32
C TYR A 110 -2.71 11.98 12.78
N ASN A 111 -2.53 13.02 11.95
CA ASN A 111 -3.62 13.67 11.22
C ASN A 111 -4.06 12.80 10.04
N THR A 112 -3.08 12.17 9.35
CA THR A 112 -3.32 11.31 8.19
C THR A 112 -2.46 10.06 8.30
N ILE A 113 -3.06 8.89 8.07
CA ILE A 113 -2.34 7.62 7.93
C ILE A 113 -2.57 7.08 6.53
N ILE A 114 -1.51 6.55 5.92
CA ILE A 114 -1.53 6.01 4.57
C ILE A 114 -1.15 4.53 4.62
N LEU A 115 -2.00 3.68 4.00
CA LEU A 115 -1.80 2.25 3.87
C LEU A 115 -1.97 1.87 2.39
N ARG A 116 -0.87 1.91 1.64
CA ARG A 116 -0.87 1.75 0.19
C ARG A 116 -0.34 0.39 -0.25
N ASP A 117 -1.23 -0.49 -0.73
CA ASP A 117 -0.88 -1.83 -1.22
C ASP A 117 -0.15 -2.70 -0.16
N VAL A 118 -0.67 -2.66 1.07
CA VAL A 118 -0.11 -3.36 2.23
C VAL A 118 -1.13 -4.27 2.90
N ILE A 119 -2.39 -3.83 3.01
CA ILE A 119 -3.44 -4.54 3.77
C ILE A 119 -3.68 -5.97 3.26
N GLU A 120 -3.48 -6.22 1.96
CA GLU A 120 -3.60 -7.54 1.34
C GLU A 120 -2.47 -8.51 1.74
N HIS A 121 -1.43 -8.02 2.40
CA HIS A 121 -0.32 -8.82 2.94
C HIS A 121 -0.44 -9.07 4.43
N ILE A 122 -1.34 -8.38 5.12
CA ILE A 122 -1.52 -8.49 6.57
C ILE A 122 -2.43 -9.67 6.89
N PRO A 123 -1.99 -10.65 7.71
CA PRO A 123 -2.81 -11.80 8.08
C PRO A 123 -4.05 -11.41 8.90
N ASP A 124 -3.88 -10.60 9.93
CA ASP A 124 -4.96 -10.08 10.75
C ASP A 124 -5.28 -8.62 10.40
N GLN A 125 -6.11 -8.46 9.38
CA GLN A 125 -6.52 -7.16 8.85
C GLN A 125 -7.37 -6.37 9.83
N GLU A 126 -8.18 -7.05 10.65
CA GLU A 126 -9.01 -6.39 11.66
C GLU A 126 -8.15 -5.81 12.78
N LEU A 127 -7.18 -6.56 13.29
CA LEU A 127 -6.25 -6.10 14.31
C LEU A 127 -5.43 -4.90 13.80
N ALA A 128 -4.89 -5.00 12.59
CA ALA A 128 -4.16 -3.88 11.98
C ALA A 128 -5.01 -2.61 11.90
N LEU A 129 -6.25 -2.71 11.41
CA LEU A 129 -7.14 -1.54 11.29
C LEU A 129 -7.57 -0.97 12.66
N ARG A 130 -7.72 -1.81 13.69
CA ARG A 130 -7.97 -1.36 15.06
C ARG A 130 -6.76 -0.60 15.63
N ASN A 131 -5.56 -1.15 15.45
CA ASN A 131 -4.32 -0.48 15.90
C ASN A 131 -4.14 0.86 15.17
N ILE A 132 -4.40 0.92 13.85
CA ILE A 132 -4.40 2.17 13.09
C ILE A 132 -5.43 3.17 13.65
N HIS A 133 -6.61 2.69 14.05
CA HIS A 133 -7.63 3.54 14.62
C HIS A 133 -7.17 4.19 15.94
N THR A 134 -6.40 3.48 16.79
CA THR A 134 -5.86 4.06 18.03
C THR A 134 -4.80 5.13 17.75
N ILE A 135 -3.96 4.93 16.74
CA ILE A 135 -2.88 5.85 16.35
C ILE A 135 -3.41 7.13 15.69
N LEU A 136 -4.57 7.06 15.03
CA LEU A 136 -5.17 8.17 14.32
C LEU A 136 -5.85 9.14 15.28
N LYS A 137 -5.65 10.46 15.10
CA LYS A 137 -6.37 11.50 15.85
C LYS A 137 -7.87 11.42 15.61
N PRO A 138 -8.72 11.85 16.58
CA PRO A 138 -10.12 12.17 16.29
C PRO A 138 -10.22 13.11 15.08
N GLY A 139 -11.16 12.86 14.17
CA GLY A 139 -11.27 13.61 12.91
C GLY A 139 -10.19 13.33 11.86
N GLY A 140 -9.17 12.51 12.19
CA GLY A 140 -8.07 12.17 11.29
C GLY A 140 -8.50 11.28 10.11
N LYS A 141 -7.67 11.25 9.06
CA LYS A 141 -7.92 10.56 7.80
C LYS A 141 -7.08 9.29 7.67
N LEU A 142 -7.67 8.21 7.18
CA LEU A 142 -6.96 6.99 6.79
C LEU A 142 -7.17 6.74 5.30
N PHE A 143 -6.08 6.76 4.53
CA PHE A 143 -6.09 6.32 3.14
C PHE A 143 -5.69 4.85 3.06
N ILE A 144 -6.50 4.03 2.36
CA ILE A 144 -6.20 2.63 2.10
C ILE A 144 -6.31 2.38 0.60
N SER A 145 -5.32 1.69 0.01
CA SER A 145 -5.45 1.12 -1.33
C SER A 145 -5.00 -0.33 -1.36
N PHE A 146 -5.68 -1.15 -2.18
CA PHE A 146 -5.30 -2.55 -2.39
C PHE A 146 -5.91 -3.12 -3.68
N PRO A 147 -5.32 -4.18 -4.27
CA PRO A 147 -5.97 -4.97 -5.30
C PRO A 147 -7.01 -5.91 -4.67
N PRO A 148 -8.31 -5.82 -5.06
CA PRO A 148 -9.35 -6.68 -4.49
C PRO A 148 -9.09 -8.16 -4.76
N LYS A 149 -9.53 -9.03 -3.85
CA LYS A 149 -9.30 -10.48 -3.84
C LYS A 149 -9.55 -11.18 -5.18
N TYR A 150 -10.55 -10.74 -5.92
CA TYR A 150 -11.00 -11.40 -7.15
C TYR A 150 -10.53 -10.72 -8.43
N CYS A 151 -9.73 -9.65 -8.34
CA CYS A 151 -9.19 -8.98 -9.53
C CYS A 151 -8.11 -9.82 -10.22
N ALA A 152 -7.78 -9.45 -11.45
CA ALA A 152 -6.91 -10.22 -12.34
C ALA A 152 -5.56 -10.66 -11.72
N TYR A 153 -4.96 -9.81 -10.91
CA TYR A 153 -3.59 -9.99 -10.40
C TYR A 153 -3.46 -9.91 -8.88
N ALA A 154 -4.54 -10.09 -8.13
CA ALA A 154 -4.51 -10.06 -6.67
C ALA A 154 -3.60 -11.13 -6.03
N GLY A 155 -3.27 -12.19 -6.75
CA GLY A 155 -2.37 -13.25 -6.30
C GLY A 155 -0.89 -12.97 -6.55
N HIS A 156 -0.53 -11.81 -7.10
CA HIS A 156 0.84 -11.40 -7.45
C HIS A 156 1.56 -12.36 -8.42
N GLN A 157 0.82 -13.22 -9.13
CA GLN A 157 1.36 -14.17 -10.10
C GLN A 157 2.12 -13.51 -11.26
N GLN A 158 1.79 -12.27 -11.61
CA GLN A 158 2.52 -11.49 -12.61
C GLN A 158 4.00 -11.22 -12.24
N THR A 159 4.39 -11.48 -11.00
CA THR A 159 5.79 -11.40 -10.55
C THR A 159 6.61 -12.64 -10.90
N VAL A 160 5.96 -13.68 -11.46
CA VAL A 160 6.64 -14.84 -12.04
C VAL A 160 7.27 -14.42 -13.39
N PRO A 161 8.55 -14.73 -13.65
CA PRO A 161 9.27 -14.19 -14.82
C PRO A 161 8.78 -14.75 -16.18
N THR A 162 8.00 -15.82 -16.20
CA THR A 162 7.49 -16.44 -17.44
C THR A 162 6.21 -15.76 -17.94
N ILE A 163 5.96 -15.81 -19.25
CA ILE A 163 4.70 -15.30 -19.85
C ILE A 163 3.49 -16.04 -19.27
N MET A 164 3.62 -17.35 -19.05
CA MET A 164 2.56 -18.17 -18.47
C MET A 164 2.21 -17.75 -17.04
N GLY A 165 3.18 -17.27 -16.25
CA GLY A 165 2.91 -16.71 -14.91
C GLY A 165 2.13 -15.39 -14.93
N LYS A 166 2.10 -14.69 -16.07
CA LYS A 166 1.40 -13.41 -16.23
C LYS A 166 -0.08 -13.53 -16.62
N LEU A 167 -0.60 -14.75 -16.78
CA LEU A 167 -2.02 -14.95 -17.04
C LEU A 167 -2.88 -14.42 -15.87
N PRO A 168 -3.97 -13.71 -16.18
CA PRO A 168 -4.86 -13.18 -15.14
C PRO A 168 -5.62 -14.31 -14.42
N TYR A 169 -6.06 -14.04 -13.20
CA TYR A 169 -6.96 -14.91 -12.42
C TYR A 169 -6.40 -16.29 -12.01
N LEU A 170 -5.14 -16.63 -12.30
CA LEU A 170 -4.54 -17.94 -11.94
C LEU A 170 -4.67 -18.25 -10.42
N HIS A 171 -4.57 -17.24 -9.60
CA HIS A 171 -4.69 -17.35 -8.14
C HIS A 171 -6.10 -17.76 -7.67
N LEU A 172 -7.11 -17.75 -8.53
CA LEU A 172 -8.47 -18.23 -8.19
C LEU A 172 -8.59 -19.75 -8.26
N MET A 173 -7.65 -20.44 -8.91
CA MET A 173 -7.63 -21.90 -8.97
C MET A 173 -7.56 -22.53 -7.57
N PRO A 174 -8.11 -23.75 -7.35
CA PRO A 174 -7.84 -24.54 -6.17
C PRO A 174 -6.32 -24.68 -5.92
N ASN A 175 -5.90 -24.73 -4.65
CA ASN A 175 -4.47 -24.70 -4.32
C ASN A 175 -3.67 -25.83 -4.96
N SER A 176 -4.22 -27.05 -5.03
CA SER A 176 -3.56 -28.18 -5.66
C SER A 176 -3.27 -27.95 -7.15
N ILE A 177 -4.26 -27.45 -7.90
CA ILE A 177 -4.13 -27.11 -9.32
C ILE A 177 -3.16 -25.95 -9.52
N TYR A 178 -3.25 -24.92 -8.66
CA TYR A 178 -2.38 -23.76 -8.74
C TYR A 178 -0.92 -24.11 -8.48
N ILE A 179 -0.64 -24.93 -7.45
CA ILE A 179 0.71 -25.43 -7.15
C ILE A 179 1.26 -26.26 -8.30
N PHE A 180 0.46 -27.19 -8.82
CA PHE A 180 0.85 -28.02 -9.99
C PHE A 180 1.22 -27.13 -11.17
N TYR A 181 0.37 -26.17 -11.52
CA TYR A 181 0.62 -25.21 -12.59
C TYR A 181 1.91 -24.42 -12.38
N LEU A 182 2.13 -23.86 -11.17
CA LEU A 182 3.32 -23.08 -10.85
C LEU A 182 4.61 -23.91 -10.96
N LYS A 183 4.57 -25.19 -10.53
CA LYS A 183 5.70 -26.13 -10.70
C LYS A 183 5.96 -26.42 -12.18
N MET A 184 4.93 -26.65 -12.97
CA MET A 184 5.03 -26.92 -14.40
C MET A 184 5.69 -25.75 -15.16
N ILE A 185 5.44 -24.48 -14.77
CA ILE A 185 6.06 -23.30 -15.38
C ILE A 185 7.42 -22.93 -14.76
N GLY A 186 8.00 -23.79 -13.93
CA GLY A 186 9.35 -23.63 -13.38
C GLY A 186 9.47 -22.67 -12.19
N CYS A 187 8.40 -22.43 -11.41
CA CYS A 187 8.48 -21.64 -10.20
C CYS A 187 9.24 -22.36 -9.09
N SER A 188 10.14 -21.66 -8.39
CA SER A 188 10.81 -22.16 -7.21
C SER A 188 9.84 -22.36 -6.05
N GLU A 189 10.13 -23.29 -5.14
CA GLU A 189 9.33 -23.55 -3.95
C GLU A 189 9.16 -22.28 -3.08
N LYS A 190 10.23 -21.47 -2.94
CA LYS A 190 10.18 -20.17 -2.23
C LYS A 190 9.15 -19.24 -2.87
N LYS A 191 9.10 -19.18 -4.22
CA LYS A 191 8.14 -18.33 -4.96
C LYS A 191 6.71 -18.85 -4.82
N ILE A 192 6.52 -20.19 -4.90
CA ILE A 192 5.21 -20.83 -4.71
C ILE A 192 4.67 -20.51 -3.32
N LYS A 193 5.50 -20.68 -2.26
CA LYS A 193 5.12 -20.33 -0.89
C LYS A 193 4.67 -18.86 -0.78
N TYR A 194 5.46 -17.93 -1.29
CA TYR A 194 5.09 -16.50 -1.31
C TYR A 194 3.73 -16.25 -1.98
N LEU A 195 3.48 -16.85 -3.14
CA LEU A 195 2.21 -16.68 -3.86
C LEU A 195 1.02 -17.29 -3.10
N LEU A 196 1.22 -18.43 -2.43
CA LEU A 196 0.19 -19.05 -1.59
C LEU A 196 -0.10 -18.22 -0.33
N ASP A 197 0.91 -17.65 0.29
CA ASP A 197 0.73 -16.80 1.47
C ASP A 197 -0.01 -15.51 1.09
N THR A 198 0.38 -14.84 0.00
CA THR A 198 -0.39 -13.73 -0.56
C THR A 198 -1.83 -14.13 -0.89
N LYS A 199 -2.04 -15.33 -1.42
CA LYS A 199 -3.40 -15.84 -1.71
C LYS A 199 -4.29 -15.94 -0.48
N LYS A 200 -3.75 -16.25 0.72
CA LYS A 200 -4.50 -16.39 1.97
C LYS A 200 -4.98 -15.04 2.52
N THR A 201 -4.15 -14.01 2.40
CA THR A 201 -4.37 -12.71 3.05
C THR A 201 -5.19 -11.72 2.21
N ARG A 202 -5.47 -12.03 0.93
CA ARG A 202 -6.26 -11.17 0.06
C ARG A 202 -7.63 -10.81 0.64
N ILE A 203 -8.02 -9.57 0.47
CA ILE A 203 -9.29 -9.05 0.96
C ILE A 203 -10.20 -8.61 -0.20
N SER A 204 -11.50 -8.87 -0.09
CA SER A 204 -12.50 -8.36 -1.03
C SER A 204 -12.95 -6.95 -0.62
N ILE A 205 -13.50 -6.20 -1.57
CA ILE A 205 -14.06 -4.87 -1.32
C ILE A 205 -15.14 -4.95 -0.25
N GLN A 206 -16.04 -5.94 -0.34
CA GLN A 206 -17.11 -6.09 0.62
C GLN A 206 -16.62 -6.42 2.03
N LYS A 207 -15.59 -7.31 2.16
CA LYS A 207 -14.99 -7.59 3.47
C LYS A 207 -14.36 -6.34 4.06
N MET A 208 -13.67 -5.53 3.26
CA MET A 208 -13.09 -4.26 3.71
C MET A 208 -14.17 -3.29 4.20
N ARG A 209 -15.27 -3.11 3.47
CA ARG A 209 -16.38 -2.25 3.91
C ARG A 209 -16.97 -2.70 5.26
N ASN A 210 -17.12 -4.01 5.45
CA ASN A 210 -17.60 -4.56 6.71
C ASN A 210 -16.63 -4.29 7.88
N LEU A 211 -15.32 -4.39 7.65
CA LEU A 211 -14.30 -4.07 8.66
C LEU A 211 -14.29 -2.57 8.99
N ILE A 212 -14.35 -1.71 7.97
CA ILE A 212 -14.44 -0.26 8.12
C ILE A 212 -15.60 0.11 9.04
N GLN A 213 -16.81 -0.41 8.75
CA GLN A 213 -18.00 -0.17 9.55
C GLN A 213 -17.87 -0.74 10.99
N LYS A 214 -17.36 -1.98 11.12
CA LYS A 214 -17.20 -2.66 12.42
C LYS A 214 -16.25 -1.91 13.36
N ILE A 215 -15.23 -1.23 12.82
CA ILE A 215 -14.23 -0.52 13.61
C ILE A 215 -14.66 0.91 13.94
N GLY A 216 -15.64 1.47 13.21
CA GLY A 216 -16.15 2.81 13.46
C GLY A 216 -15.51 3.90 12.60
N TYR A 217 -15.00 3.54 11.42
CA TYR A 217 -14.63 4.54 10.41
C TYR A 217 -15.83 4.92 9.55
N SER A 218 -15.92 6.18 9.14
CA SER A 218 -16.78 6.64 8.05
C SER A 218 -16.02 6.67 6.72
N ILE A 219 -16.71 6.32 5.63
CA ILE A 219 -16.13 6.37 4.27
C ILE A 219 -16.37 7.75 3.69
N SER A 220 -15.33 8.58 3.60
CA SER A 220 -15.40 9.90 2.96
C SER A 220 -15.36 9.80 1.43
N LYS A 221 -14.55 8.85 0.90
CA LYS A 221 -14.42 8.62 -0.54
C LYS A 221 -14.08 7.16 -0.82
N GLU A 222 -14.70 6.60 -1.84
CA GLU A 222 -14.35 5.30 -2.40
C GLU A 222 -14.18 5.42 -3.90
N SER A 223 -13.12 4.82 -4.44
CA SER A 223 -12.87 4.80 -5.88
C SER A 223 -12.41 3.43 -6.31
N ASN A 224 -13.07 2.89 -7.32
CA ASN A 224 -12.81 1.58 -7.88
C ASN A 224 -12.19 1.75 -9.28
N TRP A 225 -10.96 1.27 -9.48
CA TRP A 225 -10.19 1.53 -10.68
C TRP A 225 -10.03 0.27 -11.54
N PHE A 226 -10.41 0.37 -12.82
CA PHE A 226 -10.07 -0.63 -13.83
C PHE A 226 -8.59 -0.53 -14.21
N ILE A 227 -8.10 0.71 -14.47
CA ILE A 227 -6.66 1.01 -14.59
C ILE A 227 -6.30 1.96 -13.46
N ARG A 228 -5.62 1.45 -12.44
CA ARG A 228 -5.28 2.18 -11.22
C ARG A 228 -4.23 3.25 -11.45
N PRO A 229 -4.20 4.34 -10.66
CA PRO A 229 -3.29 5.48 -10.87
C PRO A 229 -1.80 5.10 -10.95
N ALA A 230 -1.33 4.16 -10.14
CA ALA A 230 0.06 3.70 -10.18
C ALA A 230 0.50 3.11 -11.54
N TYR A 231 -0.44 2.65 -12.37
CA TYR A 231 -0.13 2.11 -13.71
C TYR A 231 0.24 3.20 -14.72
N SER A 232 -0.08 4.47 -14.43
CA SER A 232 0.40 5.59 -15.26
C SER A 232 1.91 5.72 -15.19
N PHE A 233 2.51 5.64 -14.00
CA PHE A 233 3.98 5.65 -13.85
C PHE A 233 4.63 4.38 -14.39
N ARG A 234 4.05 3.22 -14.06
CA ARG A 234 4.64 1.91 -14.37
C ARG A 234 4.62 1.56 -15.85
N PHE A 235 3.53 1.94 -16.54
CA PHE A 235 3.21 1.44 -17.88
C PHE A 235 2.75 2.55 -18.85
N GLY A 236 2.70 3.81 -18.46
CA GLY A 236 2.18 4.92 -19.29
C GLY A 236 0.68 4.82 -19.58
N LEU A 237 -0.08 4.04 -18.80
CA LEU A 237 -1.50 3.81 -19.04
C LEU A 237 -2.36 4.96 -18.48
N PRO A 238 -3.50 5.29 -19.12
CA PRO A 238 -4.44 6.27 -18.58
C PRO A 238 -5.09 5.74 -17.30
N LYS A 239 -5.47 6.64 -16.40
CA LYS A 239 -6.28 6.32 -15.21
C LYS A 239 -7.73 6.09 -15.64
N ILE A 240 -8.31 4.89 -15.40
CA ILE A 240 -9.68 4.54 -15.80
C ILE A 240 -10.44 3.98 -14.60
N ILE A 241 -11.55 4.64 -14.25
CA ILE A 241 -12.50 4.17 -13.24
C ILE A 241 -13.15 2.88 -13.73
N ASN A 242 -13.44 1.95 -12.83
CA ASN A 242 -14.12 0.71 -13.18
C ASN A 242 -15.58 1.01 -13.61
N PRO A 243 -15.94 0.76 -14.88
CA PRO A 243 -17.30 1.02 -15.38
C PRO A 243 -18.36 0.13 -14.72
N PHE A 244 -17.94 -0.98 -14.11
CA PHE A 244 -18.82 -1.93 -13.43
C PHE A 244 -18.90 -1.70 -11.90
N SER A 245 -18.43 -0.56 -11.40
CA SER A 245 -18.34 -0.26 -9.95
C SER A 245 -19.68 -0.36 -9.21
N ARG A 246 -20.82 -0.21 -9.90
CA ARG A 246 -22.15 -0.33 -9.34
C ARG A 246 -22.68 -1.77 -9.24
N ILE A 247 -22.05 -2.73 -9.89
CA ILE A 247 -22.45 -4.14 -9.91
C ILE A 247 -21.47 -4.93 -9.03
N PRO A 248 -21.86 -5.35 -7.80
CA PRO A 248 -20.93 -5.86 -6.78
C PRO A 248 -19.98 -6.95 -7.28
N ILE A 249 -20.49 -7.97 -7.99
CA ILE A 249 -19.69 -9.09 -8.49
C ILE A 249 -18.71 -8.62 -9.57
N LEU A 250 -19.18 -7.84 -10.55
CA LEU A 250 -18.33 -7.34 -11.63
C LEU A 250 -17.32 -6.32 -11.10
N ASN A 251 -17.69 -5.55 -10.08
CA ASN A 251 -16.75 -4.66 -9.41
C ASN A 251 -15.58 -5.42 -8.81
N GLU A 252 -15.81 -6.51 -8.09
CA GLU A 252 -14.76 -7.34 -7.49
C GLU A 252 -13.82 -7.97 -8.55
N ILE A 253 -14.34 -8.28 -9.74
CA ILE A 253 -13.58 -8.95 -10.82
C ILE A 253 -12.75 -7.94 -11.64
N PHE A 254 -13.35 -6.81 -12.01
CA PHE A 254 -12.75 -5.84 -12.92
C PHE A 254 -12.06 -4.66 -12.21
N CYS A 255 -12.18 -4.53 -10.89
CA CYS A 255 -11.45 -3.54 -10.12
C CYS A 255 -10.02 -4.01 -9.85
N ASN A 256 -9.02 -3.42 -10.49
CA ASN A 256 -7.61 -3.72 -10.23
C ASN A 256 -6.98 -2.89 -9.09
N GLY A 257 -7.73 -1.98 -8.53
CA GLY A 257 -7.34 -1.22 -7.35
C GLY A 257 -8.53 -0.47 -6.78
N VAL A 258 -8.85 -0.75 -5.53
CA VAL A 258 -9.82 0.03 -4.76
C VAL A 258 -9.08 0.97 -3.84
N LEU A 259 -9.59 2.19 -3.71
CA LEU A 259 -9.08 3.22 -2.83
C LEU A 259 -10.19 3.69 -1.91
N PHE A 260 -9.90 3.71 -0.62
CA PHE A 260 -10.74 4.29 0.41
C PHE A 260 -10.05 5.48 1.05
N LEU A 261 -10.77 6.57 1.22
CA LEU A 261 -10.45 7.62 2.16
C LEU A 261 -11.45 7.56 3.30
N LEU A 262 -10.97 7.24 4.48
CA LEU A 262 -11.77 7.05 5.68
C LEU A 262 -11.52 8.20 6.65
N LYS A 263 -12.50 8.45 7.50
CA LYS A 263 -12.38 9.41 8.60
C LYS A 263 -12.68 8.70 9.91
N LYS A 264 -11.87 8.95 10.94
CA LYS A 264 -12.19 8.59 12.31
C LYS A 264 -13.16 9.63 12.86
N GLU A 265 -14.30 9.20 13.40
CA GLU A 265 -15.28 10.11 13.99
C GLU A 265 -14.62 10.97 15.10
N GLU A 266 -15.12 12.18 15.26
CA GLU A 266 -14.78 13.04 16.40
C GLU A 266 -15.48 12.45 17.64
N ALA A 267 -14.73 12.25 18.72
CA ALA A 267 -15.26 11.71 19.96
C ALA A 267 -16.16 12.73 20.67
#